data_909aac3f0f35090460a235d25d9b4d5a
#
_entry.id   909aac3f0f35090460a235d25d9b4d5a
#
_cell.length_a   1.000
_cell.length_b   1.000
_cell.length_c   1.000
_cell.angle_alpha   90.00
_cell.angle_beta   90.00
_cell.angle_gamma   90.00
#
_symmetry.space_group_name_H-M   'P 1'
#
loop_
_entity.id
_entity.type
_entity.pdbx_description
1 polymer ?
#
loop_
_entity_poly.entity_id
_entity_poly.type
_entity_poly.pdbx_seq_one_letter_code
_entity_poly.pdbx_strand_id
1 'polypeptide(L)'
;TNINDKSISEIESLSRELKISAGSYAGLDIALWDWKAKKANMPLHALLGLPIPKTKTSLTIGIMSPESVIDRVPLLFDNSTAKYLKIKLGSPEGIDADKIMYEQVLESSKPYNLGLRVDANGGWNTENAKHMIEWLSKRQCDYVEQPLAQGKEKDLKTLYENRLLPIFVDESCRYSQDIIEYSQWVDGVNLKLMKSGGITEGLRVLATAKAFGLETMIGCMSESSISISAAASISGHIDHIDLDSHYNLKPDPASGAKMVNGVTMPRIAPGHGAFLTNENQI
;
A
#
# COMPACT_ATOMS: atom_id res chain seq x y z
N THR A 1 27.60 3.16 18.97
CA THR A 1 26.69 2.34 19.81
C THR A 1 26.59 0.96 19.19
N ASN A 2 26.91 -0.11 19.95
CA ASN A 2 26.78 -1.47 19.47
C ASN A 2 25.29 -1.83 19.43
N ILE A 3 24.72 -2.09 18.24
CA ILE A 3 23.29 -2.45 18.08
C ILE A 3 23.01 -3.91 18.45
N ASN A 4 24.04 -4.76 18.60
CA ASN A 4 23.86 -6.18 18.91
C ASN A 4 23.22 -6.43 20.29
N ASP A 5 23.37 -5.49 21.22
CA ASP A 5 22.88 -5.59 22.59
C ASP A 5 21.53 -4.86 22.79
N LYS A 6 20.92 -4.33 21.72
CA LYS A 6 19.69 -3.55 21.77
C LYS A 6 18.49 -4.33 21.26
N SER A 7 17.36 -4.09 21.90
CA SER A 7 16.05 -4.50 21.37
C SER A 7 15.68 -3.65 20.13
N ILE A 8 14.76 -4.16 19.29
CA ILE A 8 14.24 -3.40 18.15
C ILE A 8 13.65 -2.06 18.59
N SER A 9 12.94 -2.02 19.73
CA SER A 9 12.35 -0.77 20.26
C SER A 9 13.39 0.26 20.69
N GLU A 10 14.53 -0.16 21.22
CA GLU A 10 15.64 0.75 21.57
C GLU A 10 16.33 1.28 20.31
N ILE A 11 16.46 0.44 19.25
CA ILE A 11 17.00 0.88 17.96
C ILE A 11 16.03 1.86 17.29
N GLU A 12 14.73 1.62 17.38
CA GLU A 12 13.71 2.54 16.89
C GLU A 12 13.80 3.90 17.60
N SER A 13 13.88 3.92 18.93
CA SER A 13 14.02 5.15 19.70
C SER A 13 15.27 5.92 19.30
N LEU A 14 16.41 5.23 19.16
CA LEU A 14 17.65 5.83 18.72
C LEU A 14 17.54 6.41 17.30
N SER A 15 16.83 5.72 16.40
CA SER A 15 16.63 6.22 15.03
C SER A 15 15.85 7.54 14.99
N ARG A 16 14.85 7.66 15.88
CA ARG A 16 14.06 8.90 16.05
C ARG A 16 14.92 10.04 16.62
N GLU A 17 15.74 9.77 17.64
CA GLU A 17 16.68 10.74 18.22
C GLU A 17 17.69 11.25 17.18
N LEU A 18 18.20 10.33 16.33
CA LEU A 18 19.13 10.65 15.26
C LEU A 18 18.45 11.23 14.00
N LYS A 19 17.13 11.40 14.02
CA LYS A 19 16.32 11.91 12.90
C LYS A 19 16.55 11.16 11.59
N ILE A 20 16.71 9.82 11.68
CA ILE A 20 16.81 8.96 10.50
C ILE A 20 15.46 8.99 9.78
N SER A 21 15.47 9.10 8.44
CA SER A 21 14.24 9.11 7.65
C SER A 21 13.47 7.79 7.81
N ALA A 22 12.14 7.84 7.74
CA ALA A 22 11.30 6.66 7.87
C ALA A 22 11.68 5.56 6.87
N GLY A 23 11.94 5.90 5.61
CA GLY A 23 12.36 4.93 4.59
C GLY A 23 13.70 4.27 4.89
N SER A 24 14.69 5.03 5.37
CA SER A 24 15.99 4.47 5.78
C SER A 24 15.86 3.55 6.99
N TYR A 25 15.04 3.96 7.98
CA TYR A 25 14.78 3.13 9.14
C TYR A 25 13.96 1.87 8.79
N ALA A 26 13.01 1.97 7.86
CA ALA A 26 12.24 0.82 7.38
C ALA A 26 13.13 -0.30 6.84
N GLY A 27 14.17 0.05 6.08
CA GLY A 27 15.16 -0.94 5.61
C GLY A 27 15.87 -1.65 6.76
N LEU A 28 16.28 -0.92 7.80
CA LEU A 28 16.90 -1.50 8.99
C LEU A 28 15.91 -2.36 9.79
N ASP A 29 14.70 -1.87 10.04
CA ASP A 29 13.68 -2.59 10.79
C ASP A 29 13.27 -3.89 10.11
N ILE A 30 13.09 -3.89 8.79
CA ILE A 30 12.83 -5.09 7.98
C ILE A 30 13.99 -6.10 8.13
N ALA A 31 15.25 -5.63 8.04
CA ALA A 31 16.42 -6.48 8.19
C ALA A 31 16.52 -7.09 9.60
N LEU A 32 16.19 -6.35 10.64
CA LEU A 32 16.18 -6.83 12.03
C LEU A 32 15.11 -7.91 12.25
N TRP A 33 13.92 -7.73 11.71
CA TRP A 33 12.86 -8.73 11.78
C TRP A 33 13.18 -9.97 10.94
N ASP A 34 13.76 -9.80 9.77
CA ASP A 34 14.23 -10.90 8.92
C ASP A 34 15.30 -11.73 9.65
N TRP A 35 16.29 -11.05 10.24
CA TRP A 35 17.34 -11.71 11.04
C TRP A 35 16.77 -12.50 12.23
N LYS A 36 15.82 -11.91 12.99
CA LYS A 36 15.16 -12.60 14.10
C LYS A 36 14.41 -13.84 13.64
N ALA A 37 13.67 -13.74 12.56
CA ALA A 37 12.89 -14.84 12.03
C ALA A 37 13.81 -15.94 11.47
N LYS A 38 14.91 -15.61 10.80
CA LYS A 38 15.95 -16.55 10.37
C LYS A 38 16.63 -17.24 11.55
N LYS A 39 16.97 -16.50 12.61
CA LYS A 39 17.53 -17.07 13.84
C LYS A 39 16.57 -18.03 14.55
N ALA A 40 15.28 -17.77 14.50
CA ALA A 40 14.25 -18.67 15.01
C ALA A 40 13.92 -19.82 14.05
N ASN A 41 14.51 -19.84 12.85
CA ASN A 41 14.19 -20.76 11.75
C ASN A 41 12.70 -20.79 11.40
N MET A 42 12.06 -19.62 11.39
CA MET A 42 10.64 -19.45 11.12
C MET A 42 10.38 -18.45 9.98
N PRO A 43 9.34 -18.63 9.16
CA PRO A 43 8.84 -17.56 8.30
C PRO A 43 8.41 -16.36 9.15
N LEU A 44 8.58 -15.14 8.63
CA LEU A 44 8.33 -13.91 9.37
C LEU A 44 6.87 -13.82 9.86
N HIS A 45 5.88 -14.16 9.00
CA HIS A 45 4.47 -14.17 9.41
C HIS A 45 4.22 -15.10 10.60
N ALA A 46 4.85 -16.28 10.62
CA ALA A 46 4.68 -17.25 11.70
C ALA A 46 5.35 -16.76 13.00
N LEU A 47 6.53 -16.13 12.92
CA LEU A 47 7.19 -15.50 14.07
C LEU A 47 6.29 -14.42 14.71
N LEU A 48 5.56 -13.66 13.88
CA LEU A 48 4.65 -12.60 14.31
C LEU A 48 3.27 -13.13 14.73
N GLY A 49 3.01 -14.44 14.63
CA GLY A 49 1.70 -15.04 14.95
C GLY A 49 0.62 -14.68 13.93
N LEU A 50 0.99 -14.31 12.72
CA LEU A 50 0.06 -13.91 11.66
C LEU A 50 -0.20 -15.06 10.68
N PRO A 51 -1.42 -15.16 10.14
CA PRO A 51 -1.71 -16.13 9.09
C PRO A 51 -1.09 -15.72 7.75
N ILE A 52 -1.02 -16.66 6.83
CA ILE A 52 -0.68 -16.40 5.43
C ILE A 52 -1.78 -15.53 4.79
N PRO A 53 -1.43 -14.52 3.96
CA PRO A 53 -2.39 -13.65 3.30
C PRO A 53 -3.35 -14.43 2.38
N LYS A 54 -4.60 -13.95 2.31
CA LYS A 54 -5.65 -14.49 1.43
C LYS A 54 -6.30 -13.41 0.58
N THR A 55 -6.17 -12.16 0.99
CA THR A 55 -6.73 -11.00 0.29
C THR A 55 -5.97 -10.78 -1.02
N LYS A 56 -6.73 -10.57 -2.11
CA LYS A 56 -6.16 -10.35 -3.44
C LYS A 56 -5.57 -8.95 -3.54
N THR A 57 -4.40 -8.84 -4.20
CA THR A 57 -3.75 -7.58 -4.49
C THR A 57 -4.36 -6.89 -5.70
N SER A 58 -4.22 -5.57 -5.79
CA SER A 58 -4.38 -4.80 -7.02
C SER A 58 -3.09 -4.77 -7.84
N LEU A 59 -3.25 -4.47 -9.14
CA LEU A 59 -2.21 -3.93 -9.99
C LEU A 59 -2.50 -2.44 -10.20
N THR A 60 -1.46 -1.64 -10.39
CA THR A 60 -1.60 -0.18 -10.46
C THR A 60 -1.39 0.33 -11.89
N ILE A 61 -2.27 1.25 -12.30
CA ILE A 61 -2.11 2.08 -13.49
C ILE A 61 -1.89 3.54 -13.06
N GLY A 62 -0.81 4.16 -13.58
CA GLY A 62 -0.49 5.57 -13.34
C GLY A 62 -1.38 6.50 -14.17
N ILE A 63 -1.31 7.80 -13.88
CA ILE A 63 -1.94 8.84 -14.71
C ILE A 63 -1.32 8.80 -16.12
N MET A 64 -2.15 8.65 -17.13
CA MET A 64 -1.72 8.56 -18.55
C MET A 64 -2.86 8.96 -19.48
N SER A 65 -2.55 9.10 -20.76
CA SER A 65 -3.58 9.38 -21.77
C SER A 65 -4.53 8.18 -21.96
N PRO A 66 -5.78 8.41 -22.38
CA PRO A 66 -6.74 7.34 -22.67
C PRO A 66 -6.21 6.32 -23.70
N GLU A 67 -5.48 6.77 -24.70
CA GLU A 67 -4.88 5.89 -25.71
C GLU A 67 -3.85 4.94 -25.08
N SER A 68 -3.04 5.45 -24.14
CA SER A 68 -2.08 4.63 -23.40
C SER A 68 -2.75 3.60 -22.49
N VAL A 69 -3.94 3.89 -21.97
CA VAL A 69 -4.74 2.96 -21.14
C VAL A 69 -5.14 1.73 -21.95
N ILE A 70 -5.53 1.90 -23.24
CA ILE A 70 -5.96 0.81 -24.12
C ILE A 70 -4.89 -0.28 -24.21
N ASP A 71 -3.63 0.12 -24.34
CA ASP A 71 -2.51 -0.81 -24.42
C ASP A 71 -2.06 -1.31 -23.03
N ARG A 72 -2.14 -0.43 -22.01
CA ARG A 72 -1.61 -0.74 -20.67
C ARG A 72 -2.44 -1.78 -19.90
N VAL A 73 -3.76 -1.74 -19.99
CA VAL A 73 -4.63 -2.67 -19.25
C VAL A 73 -4.41 -4.12 -19.69
N PRO A 74 -4.40 -4.48 -20.99
CA PRO A 74 -4.04 -5.83 -21.44
C PRO A 74 -2.65 -6.26 -20.97
N LEU A 75 -1.63 -5.40 -21.07
CA LEU A 75 -0.27 -5.72 -20.61
C LEU A 75 -0.23 -6.10 -19.12
N LEU A 76 -1.10 -5.53 -18.30
CA LEU A 76 -1.19 -5.86 -16.86
C LEU A 76 -1.95 -7.16 -16.61
N PHE A 77 -2.98 -7.48 -17.39
CA PHE A 77 -3.96 -8.50 -17.01
C PHE A 77 -3.98 -9.75 -17.90
N ASP A 78 -3.50 -9.74 -19.14
CA ASP A 78 -3.53 -10.91 -20.03
C ASP A 78 -2.85 -12.16 -19.45
N ASN A 79 -1.79 -11.96 -18.65
CA ASN A 79 -1.06 -13.05 -17.99
C ASN A 79 -1.10 -12.95 -16.48
N SER A 80 -2.07 -12.23 -15.91
CA SER A 80 -2.17 -12.00 -14.47
C SER A 80 -3.38 -12.70 -13.86
N THR A 81 -3.24 -13.10 -12.61
CA THR A 81 -4.35 -13.59 -11.80
C THR A 81 -4.93 -12.53 -10.87
N ALA A 82 -4.44 -11.28 -10.94
CA ALA A 82 -4.98 -10.15 -10.19
C ALA A 82 -6.45 -9.91 -10.52
N LYS A 83 -7.20 -9.39 -9.53
CA LYS A 83 -8.65 -9.14 -9.66
C LYS A 83 -9.04 -7.70 -9.35
N TYR A 84 -8.06 -6.87 -9.03
CA TYR A 84 -8.28 -5.47 -8.75
C TYR A 84 -7.29 -4.62 -9.55
N LEU A 85 -7.78 -3.47 -10.00
CA LEU A 85 -6.98 -2.42 -10.65
C LEU A 85 -7.08 -1.15 -9.82
N LYS A 86 -5.94 -0.66 -9.35
CA LYS A 86 -5.80 0.64 -8.71
C LYS A 86 -5.47 1.69 -9.75
N ILE A 87 -6.26 2.74 -9.80
CA ILE A 87 -6.19 3.80 -10.81
C ILE A 87 -5.71 5.07 -10.12
N LYS A 88 -4.55 5.57 -10.54
CA LYS A 88 -4.05 6.86 -10.06
C LYS A 88 -4.80 7.99 -10.76
N LEU A 89 -5.40 8.87 -9.97
CA LEU A 89 -6.06 10.10 -10.38
C LEU A 89 -5.43 11.30 -9.67
N GLY A 90 -6.05 12.46 -9.77
CA GLY A 90 -5.46 13.71 -9.27
C GLY A 90 -4.55 14.35 -10.30
N SER A 91 -4.91 14.25 -11.58
CA SER A 91 -4.19 14.85 -12.68
C SER A 91 -4.00 16.36 -12.49
N PRO A 92 -2.80 16.91 -12.77
CA PRO A 92 -2.59 18.36 -12.80
C PRO A 92 -3.45 19.07 -13.86
N GLU A 93 -3.99 18.35 -14.85
CA GLU A 93 -4.91 18.85 -15.85
C GLU A 93 -6.36 18.95 -15.34
N GLY A 94 -6.62 18.49 -14.10
CA GLY A 94 -7.89 18.61 -13.42
C GLY A 94 -8.79 17.37 -13.53
N ILE A 95 -9.95 17.45 -12.87
CA ILE A 95 -10.86 16.32 -12.72
C ILE A 95 -11.52 15.85 -14.02
N ASP A 96 -11.58 16.68 -15.06
CA ASP A 96 -12.13 16.25 -16.34
C ASP A 96 -11.15 15.29 -17.05
N ALA A 97 -9.84 15.53 -16.95
CA ALA A 97 -8.82 14.57 -17.41
C ALA A 97 -8.90 13.26 -16.62
N ASP A 98 -9.07 13.34 -15.28
CA ASP A 98 -9.29 12.17 -14.43
C ASP A 98 -10.50 11.34 -14.88
N LYS A 99 -11.62 11.99 -15.19
CA LYS A 99 -12.84 11.31 -15.66
C LYS A 99 -12.64 10.62 -17.01
N ILE A 100 -12.03 11.30 -17.97
CA ILE A 100 -11.76 10.74 -19.31
C ILE A 100 -10.87 9.50 -19.19
N MET A 101 -9.80 9.58 -18.39
CA MET A 101 -8.93 8.43 -18.14
C MET A 101 -9.68 7.29 -17.45
N TYR A 102 -10.45 7.56 -16.40
CA TYR A 102 -11.21 6.55 -15.68
C TYR A 102 -12.23 5.83 -16.56
N GLU A 103 -12.99 6.56 -17.40
CA GLU A 103 -13.94 5.95 -18.36
C GLU A 103 -13.23 5.00 -19.33
N GLN A 104 -12.04 5.38 -19.80
CA GLN A 104 -11.24 4.49 -20.66
C GLN A 104 -10.75 3.25 -19.89
N VAL A 105 -10.34 3.41 -18.63
CA VAL A 105 -9.97 2.26 -17.78
C VAL A 105 -11.18 1.35 -17.56
N LEU A 106 -12.35 1.90 -17.26
CA LEU A 106 -13.59 1.15 -17.07
C LEU A 106 -13.92 0.31 -18.31
N GLU A 107 -13.81 0.91 -19.51
CA GLU A 107 -14.04 0.20 -20.77
C GLU A 107 -13.01 -0.91 -21.01
N SER A 108 -11.72 -0.59 -20.87
CA SER A 108 -10.63 -1.54 -21.10
C SER A 108 -10.60 -2.70 -20.09
N SER A 109 -11.16 -2.51 -18.90
CA SER A 109 -11.20 -3.53 -17.83
C SER A 109 -12.34 -4.54 -17.96
N LYS A 110 -13.37 -4.28 -18.76
CA LYS A 110 -14.54 -5.16 -18.92
C LYS A 110 -14.20 -6.63 -19.21
N PRO A 111 -13.24 -6.97 -20.10
CA PRO A 111 -12.91 -8.36 -20.38
C PRO A 111 -12.38 -9.14 -19.18
N TYR A 112 -11.82 -8.45 -18.17
CA TYR A 112 -11.11 -9.04 -17.04
C TYR A 112 -11.96 -9.16 -15.77
N ASN A 113 -13.14 -8.50 -15.75
CA ASN A 113 -14.05 -8.46 -14.60
C ASN A 113 -13.34 -8.05 -13.30
N LEU A 114 -12.78 -6.83 -13.30
CA LEU A 114 -11.96 -6.28 -12.22
C LEU A 114 -12.78 -5.44 -11.23
N GLY A 115 -12.44 -5.51 -9.94
CA GLY A 115 -12.77 -4.45 -8.99
C GLY A 115 -11.86 -3.25 -9.25
N LEU A 116 -12.44 -2.04 -9.25
CA LEU A 116 -11.71 -0.80 -9.52
C LEU A 116 -11.55 0.01 -8.24
N ARG A 117 -10.35 0.52 -8.01
CA ARG A 117 -9.98 1.32 -6.85
C ARG A 117 -9.31 2.59 -7.31
N VAL A 118 -9.58 3.69 -6.64
CA VAL A 118 -9.00 5.00 -7.00
C VAL A 118 -8.07 5.50 -5.92
N ASP A 119 -6.92 6.03 -6.34
CA ASP A 119 -6.02 6.78 -5.49
C ASP A 119 -5.78 8.16 -6.13
N ALA A 120 -6.26 9.20 -5.47
CA ALA A 120 -6.15 10.58 -5.94
C ALA A 120 -4.83 11.25 -5.54
N ASN A 121 -3.99 10.59 -4.73
CA ASN A 121 -2.69 11.09 -4.23
C ASN A 121 -2.75 12.55 -3.74
N GLY A 122 -3.87 12.95 -3.11
CA GLY A 122 -4.07 14.31 -2.61
C GLY A 122 -4.26 15.38 -3.68
N GLY A 123 -4.52 14.98 -4.92
CA GLY A 123 -4.61 15.89 -6.07
C GLY A 123 -5.89 16.71 -6.15
N TRP A 124 -6.91 16.43 -5.30
CA TRP A 124 -8.16 17.16 -5.35
C TRP A 124 -8.27 18.18 -4.20
N ASN A 125 -8.98 19.29 -4.46
CA ASN A 125 -9.52 20.13 -3.40
C ASN A 125 -10.84 19.51 -2.89
N THR A 126 -11.40 20.06 -1.81
CA THR A 126 -12.60 19.52 -1.14
C THR A 126 -13.82 19.46 -2.08
N GLU A 127 -14.02 20.47 -2.93
CA GLU A 127 -15.14 20.53 -3.87
C GLU A 127 -14.98 19.47 -4.97
N ASN A 128 -13.81 19.39 -5.58
CA ASN A 128 -13.49 18.40 -6.59
C ASN A 128 -13.57 16.98 -6.02
N ALA A 129 -13.06 16.74 -4.80
CA ALA A 129 -13.12 15.44 -4.13
C ALA A 129 -14.58 15.00 -3.93
N LYS A 130 -15.45 15.88 -3.43
CA LYS A 130 -16.87 15.59 -3.27
C LYS A 130 -17.54 15.24 -4.61
N HIS A 131 -17.29 16.03 -5.64
CA HIS A 131 -17.81 15.78 -6.98
C HIS A 131 -17.31 14.45 -7.55
N MET A 132 -16.02 14.16 -7.41
CA MET A 132 -15.42 12.91 -7.93
C MET A 132 -15.91 11.68 -7.17
N ILE A 133 -16.06 11.73 -5.85
CA ILE A 133 -16.62 10.63 -5.05
C ILE A 133 -18.05 10.31 -5.52
N GLU A 134 -18.90 11.34 -5.73
CA GLU A 134 -20.24 11.14 -6.26
C GLU A 134 -20.22 10.58 -7.69
N TRP A 135 -19.34 11.07 -8.54
CA TRP A 135 -19.22 10.63 -9.92
C TRP A 135 -18.72 9.17 -10.02
N LEU A 136 -17.70 8.80 -9.23
CA LEU A 136 -17.12 7.46 -9.16
C LEU A 136 -18.08 6.43 -8.56
N SER A 137 -18.93 6.81 -7.61
CA SER A 137 -19.90 5.91 -6.97
C SER A 137 -20.90 5.30 -7.96
N LYS A 138 -21.10 5.94 -9.11
CA LYS A 138 -21.97 5.47 -10.20
C LYS A 138 -21.21 4.63 -11.24
N ARG A 139 -19.91 4.29 -11.00
CA ARG A 139 -18.98 3.74 -12.00
C ARG A 139 -18.10 2.60 -11.48
N GLN A 140 -18.64 1.73 -10.65
CA GLN A 140 -17.98 0.50 -10.16
C GLN A 140 -16.66 0.78 -9.38
N CYS A 141 -16.52 1.92 -8.74
CA CYS A 141 -15.39 2.22 -7.87
C CYS A 141 -15.65 1.66 -6.47
N ASP A 142 -14.70 0.91 -5.92
CA ASP A 142 -14.83 0.30 -4.59
C ASP A 142 -14.61 1.33 -3.48
N TYR A 143 -13.60 2.18 -3.62
CA TYR A 143 -13.24 3.23 -2.65
C TYR A 143 -12.35 4.31 -3.28
N VAL A 144 -12.18 5.42 -2.57
CA VAL A 144 -11.25 6.50 -2.91
C VAL A 144 -10.17 6.62 -1.84
N GLU A 145 -8.90 6.51 -2.26
CA GLU A 145 -7.72 6.70 -1.43
C GLU A 145 -7.18 8.13 -1.59
N GLN A 146 -6.77 8.74 -0.47
CA GLN A 146 -6.14 10.04 -0.34
C GLN A 146 -6.76 11.13 -1.25
N PRO A 147 -8.04 11.49 -1.06
CA PRO A 147 -8.69 12.48 -1.91
C PRO A 147 -8.08 13.88 -1.77
N LEU A 148 -7.63 14.25 -0.57
CA LEU A 148 -7.12 15.58 -0.22
C LEU A 148 -5.62 15.56 0.04
N ALA A 149 -4.94 16.66 -0.27
CA ALA A 149 -3.53 16.83 0.04
C ALA A 149 -3.25 16.72 1.54
N GLN A 150 -2.09 16.17 1.90
CA GLN A 150 -1.59 16.13 3.28
C GLN A 150 -1.60 17.54 3.89
N GLY A 151 -2.06 17.67 5.13
CA GLY A 151 -2.30 18.94 5.82
C GLY A 151 -3.71 19.50 5.64
N LYS A 152 -4.58 18.80 4.89
CA LYS A 152 -5.99 19.17 4.68
C LYS A 152 -6.96 18.18 5.36
N GLU A 153 -6.47 17.40 6.31
CA GLU A 153 -7.24 16.34 6.98
C GLU A 153 -8.50 16.87 7.69
N LYS A 154 -8.51 18.14 8.11
CA LYS A 154 -9.68 18.78 8.72
C LYS A 154 -10.90 18.84 7.77
N ASP A 155 -10.65 18.86 6.47
CA ASP A 155 -11.70 18.91 5.46
C ASP A 155 -12.30 17.51 5.17
N LEU A 156 -11.65 16.42 5.67
CA LEU A 156 -12.17 15.05 5.55
C LEU A 156 -13.58 14.92 6.16
N LYS A 157 -13.86 15.64 7.25
CA LYS A 157 -15.20 15.68 7.84
C LYS A 157 -16.28 16.04 6.82
N THR A 158 -16.03 17.05 6.00
CA THR A 158 -16.97 17.52 4.97
C THR A 158 -17.21 16.49 3.87
N LEU A 159 -16.18 15.69 3.55
CA LEU A 159 -16.30 14.60 2.58
C LEU A 159 -17.03 13.40 3.19
N TYR A 160 -16.75 13.09 4.46
CA TYR A 160 -17.25 11.91 5.14
C TYR A 160 -18.75 11.93 5.41
N GLU A 161 -19.33 13.09 5.77
CA GLU A 161 -20.71 13.23 6.27
C GLU A 161 -21.78 12.70 5.29
N ASN A 162 -21.56 12.70 3.99
CA ASN A 162 -22.51 12.21 2.99
C ASN A 162 -21.81 11.43 1.86
N ARG A 163 -20.72 10.76 2.20
CA ARG A 163 -19.94 10.02 1.21
C ARG A 163 -20.71 8.85 0.62
N LEU A 164 -20.55 8.66 -0.67
CA LEU A 164 -21.12 7.53 -1.41
C LEU A 164 -20.13 6.40 -1.66
N LEU A 165 -18.85 6.62 -1.33
CA LEU A 165 -17.77 5.62 -1.38
C LEU A 165 -16.95 5.69 -0.10
N PRO A 166 -16.37 4.57 0.34
CA PRO A 166 -15.39 4.57 1.41
C PRO A 166 -14.19 5.48 1.10
N ILE A 167 -13.67 6.16 2.12
CA ILE A 167 -12.50 7.04 2.04
C ILE A 167 -11.35 6.43 2.82
N PHE A 168 -10.23 6.20 2.14
CA PHE A 168 -8.97 5.77 2.75
C PHE A 168 -7.95 6.89 2.74
N VAL A 169 -7.08 6.95 3.74
CA VAL A 169 -5.95 7.87 3.78
C VAL A 169 -4.62 7.11 3.66
N ASP A 170 -3.70 7.68 2.87
CA ASP A 170 -2.36 7.17 2.63
C ASP A 170 -1.30 8.12 3.18
N GLU A 171 -1.00 9.20 2.50
CA GLU A 171 0.04 10.16 2.89
C GLU A 171 -0.24 10.79 4.24
N SER A 172 -1.50 10.93 4.61
CA SER A 172 -1.94 11.45 5.92
C SER A 172 -1.77 10.45 7.07
N CYS A 173 -1.57 9.16 6.79
CA CYS A 173 -1.34 8.10 7.78
C CYS A 173 0.08 7.57 7.70
N ARG A 174 1.03 8.20 8.39
CA ARG A 174 2.42 7.74 8.44
C ARG A 174 2.70 6.88 9.66
N TYR A 175 2.11 7.26 10.81
CA TYR A 175 2.32 6.63 12.10
C TYR A 175 0.98 6.30 12.77
N SER A 176 1.00 5.39 13.71
CA SER A 176 -0.18 4.97 14.47
C SER A 176 -0.88 6.14 15.18
N GLN A 177 -0.12 7.13 15.63
CA GLN A 177 -0.67 8.34 16.27
C GLN A 177 -1.48 9.24 15.33
N ASP A 178 -1.19 9.24 14.03
CA ASP A 178 -1.90 10.08 13.06
C ASP A 178 -3.37 9.66 12.94
N ILE A 179 -3.66 8.36 13.14
CA ILE A 179 -5.01 7.80 13.07
C ILE A 179 -5.96 8.49 14.07
N ILE A 180 -5.46 8.88 15.24
CA ILE A 180 -6.26 9.46 16.32
C ILE A 180 -6.94 10.74 15.88
N GLU A 181 -6.30 11.52 15.01
CA GLU A 181 -6.79 12.85 14.62
C GLU A 181 -8.01 12.80 13.69
N TYR A 182 -8.10 11.78 12.83
CA TYR A 182 -9.13 11.74 11.77
C TYR A 182 -9.87 10.40 11.65
N SER A 183 -9.66 9.47 12.56
CA SER A 183 -10.31 8.16 12.54
C SER A 183 -11.83 8.20 12.40
N GLN A 184 -12.48 9.24 12.89
CA GLN A 184 -13.92 9.41 12.78
C GLN A 184 -14.41 9.95 11.42
N TRP A 185 -13.50 10.29 10.51
CA TRP A 185 -13.82 10.88 9.20
C TRP A 185 -13.17 10.14 8.03
N VAL A 186 -12.79 8.89 8.25
CA VAL A 186 -12.30 7.98 7.22
C VAL A 186 -12.85 6.58 7.46
N ASP A 187 -12.84 5.74 6.43
CA ASP A 187 -13.26 4.34 6.53
C ASP A 187 -12.05 3.42 6.71
N GLY A 188 -10.89 3.83 6.27
CA GLY A 188 -9.69 3.03 6.38
C GLY A 188 -8.39 3.81 6.21
N VAL A 189 -7.29 3.10 6.45
CA VAL A 189 -5.93 3.63 6.36
C VAL A 189 -5.04 2.72 5.52
N ASN A 190 -4.18 3.32 4.70
CA ASN A 190 -3.17 2.62 3.93
C ASN A 190 -1.83 2.65 4.66
N LEU A 191 -1.38 1.50 5.14
CA LEU A 191 -0.02 1.29 5.63
C LEU A 191 0.95 1.13 4.44
N LYS A 192 2.09 1.82 4.47
CA LYS A 192 3.26 1.51 3.63
C LYS A 192 4.49 1.42 4.51
N LEU A 193 5.22 0.31 4.47
CA LEU A 193 6.37 0.09 5.37
C LEU A 193 7.41 1.20 5.24
N MET A 194 7.70 1.64 4.02
CA MET A 194 8.68 2.71 3.77
C MET A 194 8.23 4.06 4.33
N LYS A 195 6.95 4.32 4.36
CA LYS A 195 6.38 5.56 4.90
C LYS A 195 6.37 5.58 6.43
N SER A 196 6.07 4.43 7.04
CA SER A 196 5.87 4.30 8.48
C SER A 196 7.15 3.96 9.27
N GLY A 197 8.21 3.55 8.59
CA GLY A 197 9.45 3.16 9.26
C GLY A 197 9.58 1.66 9.54
N GLY A 198 8.86 0.81 8.79
CA GLY A 198 9.02 -0.64 8.82
C GLY A 198 7.90 -1.41 9.47
N ILE A 199 8.19 -2.65 9.84
CA ILE A 199 7.25 -3.64 10.38
C ILE A 199 6.79 -3.25 11.79
N THR A 200 7.73 -2.77 12.64
CA THR A 200 7.45 -2.44 14.04
C THR A 200 6.34 -1.39 14.16
N GLU A 201 6.45 -0.27 13.47
CA GLU A 201 5.41 0.75 13.45
C GLU A 201 4.21 0.31 12.61
N GLY A 202 4.43 -0.44 11.54
CA GLY A 202 3.37 -1.00 10.73
C GLY A 202 2.36 -1.83 11.53
N LEU A 203 2.84 -2.68 12.43
CA LEU A 203 1.98 -3.47 13.32
C LEU A 203 1.19 -2.57 14.29
N ARG A 204 1.76 -1.45 14.77
CA ARG A 204 1.04 -0.47 15.60
C ARG A 204 -0.05 0.24 14.79
N VAL A 205 0.25 0.66 13.55
CA VAL A 205 -0.74 1.26 12.63
C VAL A 205 -1.93 0.32 12.46
N LEU A 206 -1.68 -0.97 12.15
CA LEU A 206 -2.75 -1.96 11.95
C LEU A 206 -3.57 -2.20 13.24
N ALA A 207 -2.90 -2.31 14.39
CA ALA A 207 -3.58 -2.50 15.66
C ALA A 207 -4.43 -1.28 16.04
N THR A 208 -3.90 -0.07 15.83
CA THR A 208 -4.62 1.17 16.10
C THR A 208 -5.81 1.33 15.17
N ALA A 209 -5.65 1.11 13.86
CA ALA A 209 -6.75 1.18 12.90
C ALA A 209 -7.90 0.25 13.31
N LYS A 210 -7.60 -1.00 13.65
CA LYS A 210 -8.60 -1.96 14.11
C LYS A 210 -9.27 -1.56 15.43
N ALA A 211 -8.52 -0.96 16.36
CA ALA A 211 -9.08 -0.46 17.62
C ALA A 211 -10.09 0.67 17.42
N PHE A 212 -9.93 1.46 16.36
CA PHE A 212 -10.86 2.50 15.94
C PHE A 212 -11.95 2.01 14.97
N GLY A 213 -11.99 0.71 14.65
CA GLY A 213 -12.99 0.12 13.73
C GLY A 213 -12.76 0.47 12.26
N LEU A 214 -11.55 0.88 11.90
CA LEU A 214 -11.18 1.21 10.52
C LEU A 214 -10.77 -0.03 9.73
N GLU A 215 -11.07 -0.04 8.45
CA GLU A 215 -10.48 -0.99 7.51
C GLU A 215 -8.98 -0.71 7.30
N THR A 216 -8.25 -1.77 7.04
CA THR A 216 -6.81 -1.73 6.87
C THR A 216 -6.42 -2.02 5.42
N MET A 217 -5.47 -1.25 4.93
CA MET A 217 -4.84 -1.47 3.63
C MET A 217 -3.32 -1.52 3.81
N ILE A 218 -2.64 -2.31 2.99
CA ILE A 218 -1.20 -2.24 2.83
C ILE A 218 -0.85 -2.00 1.36
N GLY A 219 -0.14 -0.91 1.14
CA GLY A 219 0.38 -0.52 -0.17
C GLY A 219 1.90 -0.54 -0.21
N CYS A 220 2.43 -0.08 -1.33
CA CYS A 220 3.86 0.07 -1.54
C CYS A 220 4.18 1.39 -2.25
N MET A 221 5.45 1.78 -2.19
CA MET A 221 6.07 2.75 -3.07
C MET A 221 6.79 2.00 -4.20
N SER A 222 7.77 2.60 -4.87
CA SER A 222 8.66 1.87 -5.79
C SER A 222 9.67 1.04 -4.98
N GLU A 223 9.33 -0.22 -4.75
CA GLU A 223 10.01 -1.09 -3.80
C GLU A 223 10.42 -2.42 -4.44
N SER A 224 11.57 -2.97 -3.99
CA SER A 224 12.07 -4.27 -4.42
C SER A 224 11.30 -5.45 -3.80
N SER A 225 11.52 -6.64 -4.32
CA SER A 225 11.00 -7.89 -3.77
C SER A 225 11.32 -8.11 -2.29
N ILE A 226 12.36 -7.47 -1.72
CA ILE A 226 12.67 -7.55 -0.29
C ILE A 226 11.55 -6.89 0.52
N SER A 227 11.25 -5.64 0.23
CA SER A 227 10.22 -4.89 0.95
C SER A 227 8.83 -5.46 0.72
N ILE A 228 8.51 -5.83 -0.52
CA ILE A 228 7.23 -6.47 -0.85
C ILE A 228 7.05 -7.80 -0.11
N SER A 229 8.11 -8.60 0.06
CA SER A 229 8.04 -9.84 0.84
C SER A 229 7.81 -9.59 2.33
N ALA A 230 8.43 -8.55 2.88
CA ALA A 230 8.18 -8.13 4.26
C ALA A 230 6.73 -7.65 4.44
N ALA A 231 6.23 -6.82 3.53
CA ALA A 231 4.83 -6.35 3.52
C ALA A 231 3.84 -7.51 3.38
N ALA A 232 4.08 -8.43 2.45
CA ALA A 232 3.28 -9.64 2.28
C ALA A 232 3.26 -10.52 3.55
N SER A 233 4.38 -10.59 4.28
CA SER A 233 4.48 -11.37 5.52
C SER A 233 3.60 -10.83 6.65
N ILE A 234 3.25 -9.55 6.64
CA ILE A 234 2.38 -8.96 7.68
C ILE A 234 0.93 -8.76 7.22
N SER A 235 0.61 -9.14 5.98
CA SER A 235 -0.69 -8.82 5.36
C SER A 235 -1.80 -9.82 5.65
N GLY A 236 -1.57 -10.81 6.52
CA GLY A 236 -2.51 -11.91 6.76
C GLY A 236 -3.90 -11.54 7.31
N HIS A 237 -4.04 -10.38 7.94
CA HIS A 237 -5.30 -9.85 8.48
C HIS A 237 -5.69 -8.49 7.89
N ILE A 238 -5.09 -8.11 6.78
CA ILE A 238 -5.34 -6.83 6.12
C ILE A 238 -6.48 -6.97 5.11
N ASP A 239 -7.38 -5.98 5.11
CA ASP A 239 -8.61 -6.02 4.34
C ASP A 239 -8.34 -5.72 2.85
N HIS A 240 -7.41 -4.81 2.53
CA HIS A 240 -7.06 -4.43 1.17
C HIS A 240 -5.54 -4.50 0.94
N ILE A 241 -5.13 -5.05 -0.21
CA ILE A 241 -3.71 -5.23 -0.55
C ILE A 241 -3.42 -4.60 -1.91
N ASP A 242 -2.29 -3.88 -1.98
CA ASP A 242 -1.77 -3.18 -3.15
C ASP A 242 -0.24 -3.31 -3.20
N LEU A 243 0.24 -4.53 -3.45
CA LEU A 243 1.65 -4.94 -3.38
C LEU A 243 2.13 -5.43 -4.74
N ASP A 244 2.35 -4.53 -5.68
CA ASP A 244 2.67 -4.82 -7.07
C ASP A 244 3.95 -4.15 -7.60
N SER A 245 4.57 -3.22 -6.86
CA SER A 245 5.63 -2.36 -7.41
C SER A 245 6.87 -3.12 -7.91
N HIS A 246 7.21 -4.26 -7.31
CA HIS A 246 8.34 -5.08 -7.73
C HIS A 246 8.21 -5.63 -9.17
N TYR A 247 6.99 -5.74 -9.71
CA TYR A 247 6.78 -6.13 -11.12
C TYR A 247 7.21 -5.04 -12.11
N ASN A 248 7.26 -3.79 -11.65
CA ASN A 248 7.69 -2.64 -12.45
C ASN A 248 9.19 -2.31 -12.29
N LEU A 249 9.88 -2.95 -11.32
CA LEU A 249 11.30 -2.74 -11.07
C LEU A 249 12.14 -3.65 -11.95
N LYS A 250 12.90 -3.06 -12.88
CA LYS A 250 13.76 -3.81 -13.81
C LYS A 250 15.14 -3.15 -13.93
N PRO A 251 16.23 -3.81 -13.50
CA PRO A 251 16.21 -5.09 -12.78
C PRO A 251 15.75 -4.96 -11.32
N ASP A 252 15.04 -5.96 -10.79
CA ASP A 252 14.86 -6.11 -9.37
C ASP A 252 16.12 -6.80 -8.80
N PRO A 253 16.83 -6.22 -7.83
CA PRO A 253 18.03 -6.82 -7.23
C PRO A 253 17.73 -8.06 -6.39
N ALA A 254 16.47 -8.37 -6.16
CA ALA A 254 16.04 -9.47 -5.31
C ALA A 254 14.93 -10.31 -5.94
N SER A 255 14.69 -11.48 -5.37
CA SER A 255 13.54 -12.33 -5.65
C SER A 255 12.85 -12.68 -4.33
N GLY A 256 11.52 -12.69 -4.32
CA GLY A 256 10.78 -12.87 -3.07
C GLY A 256 9.32 -13.25 -3.29
N ALA A 257 8.40 -12.45 -2.76
CA ALA A 257 6.97 -12.64 -2.89
C ALA A 257 6.55 -12.73 -4.36
N LYS A 258 5.56 -13.59 -4.63
CA LYS A 258 5.00 -13.79 -5.97
C LYS A 258 3.48 -13.77 -5.91
N MET A 259 2.85 -13.34 -6.99
CA MET A 259 1.39 -13.44 -7.12
C MET A 259 0.99 -14.90 -7.37
N VAL A 260 0.14 -15.43 -6.49
CA VAL A 260 -0.46 -16.76 -6.61
C VAL A 260 -1.97 -16.60 -6.50
N ASN A 261 -2.70 -16.91 -7.55
CA ASN A 261 -4.17 -16.75 -7.60
C ASN A 261 -4.66 -15.33 -7.21
N GLY A 262 -3.91 -14.30 -7.59
CA GLY A 262 -4.19 -12.90 -7.29
C GLY A 262 -3.74 -12.43 -5.91
N VAL A 263 -3.13 -13.27 -5.10
CA VAL A 263 -2.60 -12.92 -3.78
C VAL A 263 -1.09 -12.77 -3.86
N THR A 264 -0.55 -11.68 -3.33
CA THR A 264 0.91 -11.51 -3.16
C THR A 264 1.37 -12.35 -1.97
N MET A 265 1.94 -13.52 -2.28
CA MET A 265 2.34 -14.54 -1.31
C MET A 265 3.82 -14.40 -0.94
N PRO A 266 4.17 -14.28 0.36
CA PRO A 266 5.56 -14.42 0.79
C PRO A 266 6.03 -15.86 0.54
N ARG A 267 7.34 -16.05 0.32
CA ARG A 267 7.91 -17.41 0.28
C ARG A 267 7.84 -18.05 1.66
N ILE A 268 7.53 -19.34 1.69
CA ILE A 268 7.56 -20.13 2.92
C ILE A 268 9.04 -20.53 3.19
N ALA A 269 9.78 -19.62 3.78
CA ALA A 269 11.18 -19.78 4.15
C ALA A 269 11.48 -18.94 5.40
N PRO A 270 12.53 -19.23 6.19
CA PRO A 270 12.92 -18.40 7.33
C PRO A 270 13.14 -16.94 6.93
N GLY A 271 12.71 -16.00 7.77
CA GLY A 271 12.71 -14.58 7.47
C GLY A 271 11.49 -14.16 6.64
N HIS A 272 11.62 -13.05 5.92
CA HIS A 272 10.61 -12.59 4.95
C HIS A 272 10.63 -13.39 3.63
N GLY A 273 11.60 -14.30 3.47
CA GLY A 273 11.71 -15.22 2.34
C GLY A 273 12.30 -14.64 1.06
N ALA A 274 12.60 -13.34 0.98
CA ALA A 274 13.32 -12.77 -0.15
C ALA A 274 14.84 -12.99 -0.03
N PHE A 275 15.51 -12.95 -1.18
CA PHE A 275 16.97 -13.09 -1.29
C PHE A 275 17.49 -12.27 -2.48
N LEU A 276 18.75 -11.85 -2.40
CA LEU A 276 19.41 -11.14 -3.50
C LEU A 276 19.66 -12.09 -4.67
N THR A 277 19.44 -11.60 -5.90
CA THR A 277 19.61 -12.41 -7.12
C THR A 277 21.04 -12.41 -7.63
N ASN A 278 21.85 -11.39 -7.30
CA ASN A 278 23.25 -11.26 -7.66
C ASN A 278 24.07 -10.86 -6.43
N GLU A 279 24.62 -11.81 -5.69
CA GLU A 279 25.49 -11.55 -4.52
C GLU A 279 26.81 -10.86 -4.88
N ASN A 280 27.20 -10.82 -6.16
CA ASN A 280 28.48 -10.28 -6.64
C ASN A 280 28.42 -8.83 -7.13
N GLN A 281 27.33 -8.11 -6.93
CA GLN A 281 27.15 -6.71 -7.44
C GLN A 281 26.87 -5.67 -6.32
N ILE A 282 27.20 -5.99 -5.07
CA ILE A 282 27.17 -5.05 -3.94
C ILE A 282 28.58 -4.59 -3.61
#